data_e06c6ee1e0aecb51607d6e052775b9e8
#
_entry.id   e06c6ee1e0aecb51607d6e052775b9e8
#
_cell.length_a   1.000
_cell.length_b   1.000
_cell.length_c   1.000
_cell.angle_alpha   90.00
_cell.angle_beta   90.00
_cell.angle_gamma   90.00
#
_symmetry.space_group_name_H-M   'P 1'
#
loop_
_entity.id
_entity.type
_entity.pdbx_description
1 polymer ?
#
loop_
_entity_poly.entity_id
_entity_poly.type
_entity_poly.pdbx_seq_one_letter_code
_entity_poly.pdbx_strand_id
1 'polypeptide(L)'
;DLMAANPDYVRQLELLPEDKRRAHRYGDWDALAGAYFSEFDPGIHVCPPFSLPPDWSRYRAFDYGLDMLACLWVAVNPAGKCYVYREHFQKDLVVSQAARRMLDCTAPGERVVCTMAPPDLWSRVKESGKTMAALFAEAGLGLLRTGNNRQAGWMAVKELLRPDSSGEPGLRIFGTCPRLISDLQSLRHDPRNPNDAAREPHGITHGPDALRYFAQTYLLPPGDEPVGELEAYRRALWA
;
A
#
# COMPACT_ATOMS: atom_id res chain seq x y z
N ASP A 1 -31.23 -25.24 -9.92
CA ASP A 1 -29.90 -24.67 -10.22
C ASP A 1 -30.02 -23.15 -10.19
N LEU A 2 -29.39 -22.51 -9.18
CA LEU A 2 -29.45 -21.05 -8.94
C LEU A 2 -28.92 -20.25 -10.15
N MET A 3 -28.02 -20.83 -10.92
CA MET A 3 -27.42 -20.20 -12.11
C MET A 3 -28.36 -20.16 -13.29
N ALA A 4 -29.21 -21.20 -13.47
CA ALA A 4 -30.21 -21.21 -14.51
C ALA A 4 -31.40 -20.27 -14.23
N ALA A 5 -31.58 -19.90 -12.95
CA ALA A 5 -32.71 -19.06 -12.51
C ALA A 5 -32.39 -17.54 -12.50
N ASN A 6 -31.12 -17.14 -12.63
CA ASN A 6 -30.74 -15.71 -12.55
C ASN A 6 -29.61 -15.34 -13.53
N PRO A 7 -29.96 -14.95 -14.79
CA PRO A 7 -28.96 -14.53 -15.79
C PRO A 7 -28.13 -13.32 -15.39
N ASP A 8 -28.66 -12.41 -14.57
CA ASP A 8 -27.92 -11.23 -14.10
C ASP A 8 -26.84 -11.60 -13.08
N TYR A 9 -27.10 -12.63 -12.28
CA TYR A 9 -26.08 -13.19 -11.38
C TYR A 9 -24.90 -13.79 -12.15
N VAL A 10 -25.18 -14.50 -13.25
CA VAL A 10 -24.12 -15.05 -14.13
C VAL A 10 -23.28 -13.94 -14.75
N ARG A 11 -23.91 -12.85 -15.22
CA ARG A 11 -23.18 -11.68 -15.75
C ARG A 11 -22.30 -11.02 -14.69
N GLN A 12 -22.80 -10.88 -13.47
CA GLN A 12 -22.00 -10.35 -12.36
C GLN A 12 -20.79 -11.26 -12.03
N LEU A 13 -20.97 -12.58 -12.09
CA LEU A 13 -19.88 -13.52 -11.92
C LEU A 13 -18.80 -13.42 -13.02
N GLU A 14 -19.20 -13.13 -14.27
CA GLU A 14 -18.28 -12.97 -15.39
C GLU A 14 -17.38 -11.72 -15.27
N LEU A 15 -17.82 -10.72 -14.50
CA LEU A 15 -17.03 -9.52 -14.19
C LEU A 15 -16.02 -9.75 -13.05
N LEU A 16 -16.11 -10.87 -12.33
CA LEU A 16 -15.18 -11.19 -11.26
C LEU A 16 -13.84 -11.69 -11.82
N PRO A 17 -12.73 -11.47 -11.10
CA PRO A 17 -11.46 -12.15 -11.36
C PRO A 17 -11.63 -13.66 -11.44
N GLU A 18 -10.77 -14.32 -12.22
CA GLU A 18 -10.94 -15.74 -12.56
C GLU A 18 -11.01 -16.64 -11.33
N ASP A 19 -10.22 -16.38 -10.31
CA ASP A 19 -10.21 -17.10 -9.04
C ASP A 19 -11.54 -16.94 -8.28
N LYS A 20 -12.07 -15.72 -8.16
CA LYS A 20 -13.38 -15.46 -7.56
C LYS A 20 -14.50 -16.07 -8.39
N ARG A 21 -14.44 -15.96 -9.71
CA ARG A 21 -15.40 -16.57 -10.61
C ARG A 21 -15.43 -18.09 -10.46
N ARG A 22 -14.24 -18.73 -10.36
CA ARG A 22 -14.14 -20.17 -10.13
C ARG A 22 -14.72 -20.58 -8.79
N ALA A 23 -14.42 -19.84 -7.71
CA ALA A 23 -14.97 -20.12 -6.39
C ALA A 23 -16.51 -20.05 -6.39
N HIS A 24 -17.08 -18.97 -6.90
CA HIS A 24 -18.54 -18.76 -6.90
C HIS A 24 -19.30 -19.60 -7.93
N ARG A 25 -18.68 -19.87 -9.09
CA ARG A 25 -19.34 -20.63 -10.17
C ARG A 25 -19.21 -22.14 -10.02
N TYR A 26 -18.08 -22.60 -9.50
CA TYR A 26 -17.76 -24.03 -9.46
C TYR A 26 -17.51 -24.55 -8.02
N GLY A 27 -17.65 -23.70 -7.01
CA GLY A 27 -17.35 -24.07 -5.63
C GLY A 27 -15.86 -24.33 -5.39
N ASP A 28 -14.99 -23.83 -6.28
CA ASP A 28 -13.53 -23.99 -6.18
C ASP A 28 -12.96 -22.92 -5.24
N TRP A 29 -13.19 -23.13 -3.97
CA TRP A 29 -12.70 -22.24 -2.90
C TRP A 29 -11.19 -22.32 -2.71
N ASP A 30 -10.53 -23.35 -3.20
CA ASP A 30 -9.07 -23.47 -3.20
C ASP A 30 -8.42 -22.42 -4.11
N ALA A 31 -9.12 -21.96 -5.15
CA ALA A 31 -8.65 -20.86 -5.98
C ALA A 31 -8.54 -19.54 -5.20
N LEU A 32 -9.40 -19.32 -4.19
CA LEU A 32 -9.34 -18.17 -3.27
C LEU A 32 -8.41 -18.42 -2.10
N ALA A 33 -8.21 -19.68 -1.70
CA ALA A 33 -7.40 -20.06 -0.54
C ALA A 33 -5.92 -19.62 -0.67
N GLY A 34 -5.46 -19.25 -1.87
CA GLY A 34 -4.11 -18.75 -2.11
C GLY A 34 -3.94 -17.24 -2.01
N ALA A 35 -5.02 -16.43 -2.06
CA ALA A 35 -4.94 -14.98 -2.02
C ALA A 35 -4.51 -14.49 -0.64
N TYR A 36 -3.43 -13.69 -0.57
CA TYR A 36 -2.91 -13.18 0.70
C TYR A 36 -3.88 -12.20 1.37
N PHE A 37 -4.49 -11.33 0.57
CA PHE A 37 -5.53 -10.40 1.01
C PHE A 37 -6.91 -10.90 0.59
N SER A 38 -7.40 -11.96 1.23
CA SER A 38 -8.77 -12.46 1.04
C SER A 38 -9.84 -11.42 1.40
N GLU A 39 -9.49 -10.44 2.24
CA GLU A 39 -10.33 -9.33 2.65
C GLU A 39 -10.51 -8.28 1.53
N PHE A 40 -9.60 -8.24 0.55
CA PHE A 40 -9.64 -7.23 -0.51
C PHE A 40 -10.71 -7.56 -1.56
N ASP A 41 -11.78 -6.79 -1.56
CA ASP A 41 -12.85 -6.83 -2.55
C ASP A 41 -12.89 -5.52 -3.34
N PRO A 42 -12.63 -5.52 -4.67
CA PRO A 42 -12.73 -4.31 -5.47
C PRO A 42 -14.10 -3.62 -5.40
N GLY A 43 -15.18 -4.37 -5.20
CA GLY A 43 -16.52 -3.81 -5.04
C GLY A 43 -16.71 -2.95 -3.78
N ILE A 44 -15.87 -3.16 -2.78
CA ILE A 44 -15.89 -2.44 -1.49
C ILE A 44 -14.74 -1.43 -1.41
N HIS A 45 -13.54 -1.85 -1.84
CA HIS A 45 -12.29 -1.13 -1.60
C HIS A 45 -11.88 -0.21 -2.75
N VAL A 46 -12.46 -0.36 -3.94
CA VAL A 46 -12.16 0.52 -5.07
C VAL A 46 -13.28 1.55 -5.22
N CYS A 47 -12.91 2.82 -5.35
CA CYS A 47 -13.87 3.89 -5.55
C CYS A 47 -13.49 4.77 -6.75
N PRO A 48 -14.48 5.45 -7.37
CA PRO A 48 -14.17 6.49 -8.35
C PRO A 48 -13.31 7.60 -7.75
N PRO A 49 -12.40 8.21 -8.51
CA PRO A 49 -11.61 9.33 -8.04
C PRO A 49 -12.52 10.54 -7.76
N PHE A 50 -12.21 11.29 -6.73
CA PHE A 50 -12.88 12.55 -6.38
C PHE A 50 -11.85 13.58 -5.92
N SER A 51 -12.26 14.86 -5.88
CA SER A 51 -11.40 15.93 -5.37
C SER A 51 -11.23 15.82 -3.86
N LEU A 52 -9.99 15.57 -3.43
CA LEU A 52 -9.66 15.44 -2.01
C LEU A 52 -9.77 16.81 -1.31
N PRO A 53 -10.50 16.91 -0.18
CA PRO A 53 -10.55 18.11 0.63
C PRO A 53 -9.14 18.56 1.06
N PRO A 54 -8.88 19.88 1.15
CA PRO A 54 -7.55 20.41 1.47
C PRO A 54 -7.10 20.13 2.91
N ASP A 55 -8.04 19.90 3.81
CA ASP A 55 -7.84 19.61 5.23
C ASP A 55 -7.46 18.14 5.51
N TRP A 56 -7.57 17.25 4.50
CA TRP A 56 -7.14 15.87 4.66
C TRP A 56 -5.62 15.77 4.69
N SER A 57 -5.09 15.03 5.67
CA SER A 57 -3.67 14.73 5.78
C SER A 57 -3.21 13.84 4.62
N ARG A 58 -2.09 14.17 3.98
CA ARG A 58 -1.56 13.43 2.84
C ARG A 58 -0.18 12.88 3.16
N TYR A 59 0.03 11.63 2.79
CA TYR A 59 1.25 10.88 3.04
C TYR A 59 1.78 10.30 1.74
N ARG A 60 3.07 10.04 1.69
CA ARG A 60 3.67 9.15 0.70
C ARG A 60 4.25 7.93 1.40
N ALA A 61 4.13 6.78 0.78
CA ALA A 61 4.85 5.58 1.17
C ALA A 61 5.41 4.93 -0.10
N PHE A 62 6.61 4.43 -0.03
CA PHE A 62 7.22 3.82 -1.20
C PHE A 62 8.04 2.60 -0.85
N ASP A 63 8.16 1.71 -1.81
CA ASP A 63 9.16 0.65 -1.85
C ASP A 63 10.17 0.96 -2.95
N TYR A 64 11.44 0.72 -2.69
CA TYR A 64 12.52 1.07 -3.62
C TYR A 64 13.58 -0.01 -3.67
N GLY A 65 13.76 -0.57 -4.86
CA GLY A 65 14.87 -1.39 -5.27
C GLY A 65 15.50 -0.82 -6.56
N LEU A 66 16.63 -1.38 -6.98
CA LEU A 66 17.22 -1.01 -8.28
C LEU A 66 16.32 -1.38 -9.45
N ASP A 67 15.49 -2.39 -9.29
CA ASP A 67 14.56 -2.92 -10.27
C ASP A 67 13.23 -2.16 -10.34
N MET A 68 12.81 -1.53 -9.23
CA MET A 68 11.51 -0.85 -9.16
C MET A 68 11.46 0.22 -8.07
N LEU A 69 10.89 1.37 -8.43
CA LEU A 69 10.27 2.32 -7.50
C LEU A 69 8.75 2.09 -7.54
N ALA A 70 8.13 1.80 -6.41
CA ALA A 70 6.68 1.81 -6.24
C ALA A 70 6.32 2.86 -5.18
N CYS A 71 5.64 3.92 -5.56
CA CYS A 71 5.25 5.02 -4.67
C CYS A 71 3.75 5.22 -4.65
N LEU A 72 3.18 5.31 -3.47
CA LEU A 72 1.75 5.52 -3.21
C LEU A 72 1.54 6.84 -2.48
N TRP A 73 0.52 7.59 -2.88
CA TRP A 73 0.04 8.77 -2.16
C TRP A 73 -1.26 8.40 -1.48
N VAL A 74 -1.31 8.61 -0.17
CA VAL A 74 -2.44 8.24 0.69
C VAL A 74 -2.98 9.49 1.37
N ALA A 75 -4.28 9.74 1.22
CA ALA A 75 -4.99 10.76 1.96
C ALA A 75 -5.76 10.13 3.13
N VAL A 76 -5.78 10.79 4.26
CA VAL A 76 -6.52 10.36 5.45
C VAL A 76 -7.50 11.46 5.83
N ASN A 77 -8.78 11.11 5.93
CA ASN A 77 -9.83 12.05 6.32
C ASN A 77 -9.88 12.23 7.86
N PRO A 78 -10.61 13.23 8.38
CA PRO A 78 -10.74 13.45 9.83
C PRO A 78 -11.32 12.27 10.63
N ALA A 79 -12.03 11.35 9.96
CA ALA A 79 -12.55 10.13 10.58
C ALA A 79 -11.54 8.95 10.54
N GLY A 80 -10.31 9.18 10.08
CA GLY A 80 -9.27 8.16 10.00
C GLY A 80 -9.38 7.20 8.81
N LYS A 81 -10.31 7.43 7.87
CA LYS A 81 -10.43 6.61 6.65
C LYS A 81 -9.35 7.00 5.64
N CYS A 82 -8.66 5.99 5.11
CA CYS A 82 -7.52 6.12 4.21
C CYS A 82 -7.93 5.93 2.76
N TYR A 83 -7.34 6.73 1.86
CA TYR A 83 -7.59 6.67 0.41
C TYR A 83 -6.26 6.70 -0.34
N VAL A 84 -5.89 5.59 -1.01
CA VAL A 84 -4.79 5.64 -1.98
C VAL A 84 -5.32 6.33 -3.23
N TYR A 85 -4.87 7.56 -3.49
CA TYR A 85 -5.41 8.40 -4.56
C TYR A 85 -4.48 8.57 -5.75
N ARG A 86 -3.21 8.16 -5.62
CA ARG A 86 -2.21 8.19 -6.68
C ARG A 86 -1.20 7.09 -6.45
N GLU A 87 -0.74 6.49 -7.56
CA GLU A 87 0.36 5.55 -7.60
C GLU A 87 1.38 5.95 -8.67
N HIS A 88 2.63 5.56 -8.48
CA HIS A 88 3.67 5.65 -9.48
C HIS A 88 4.60 4.46 -9.40
N PHE A 89 4.81 3.80 -10.53
CA PHE A 89 5.73 2.67 -10.67
C PHE A 89 6.71 2.96 -11.80
N GLN A 90 8.00 2.84 -11.52
CA GLN A 90 9.03 3.04 -12.53
C GLN A 90 10.27 2.22 -12.22
N LYS A 91 10.79 1.54 -13.26
CA LYS A 91 12.01 0.71 -13.19
C LYS A 91 13.27 1.55 -13.38
N ASP A 92 14.40 0.96 -12.97
CA ASP A 92 15.76 1.40 -13.31
C ASP A 92 16.08 2.85 -12.92
N LEU A 93 15.56 3.32 -11.79
CA LEU A 93 15.85 4.65 -11.26
C LEU A 93 16.96 4.59 -10.21
N VAL A 94 17.99 5.41 -10.39
CA VAL A 94 18.92 5.73 -9.27
C VAL A 94 18.24 6.65 -8.26
N VAL A 95 18.78 6.71 -7.02
CA VAL A 95 18.16 7.43 -5.89
C VAL A 95 17.75 8.87 -6.23
N SER A 96 18.62 9.64 -6.88
CA SER A 96 18.33 11.04 -7.24
C SER A 96 17.17 11.16 -8.23
N GLN A 97 17.07 10.22 -9.18
CA GLN A 97 15.97 10.16 -10.15
C GLN A 97 14.66 9.73 -9.48
N ALA A 98 14.73 8.75 -8.57
CA ALA A 98 13.57 8.30 -7.81
C ALA A 98 13.02 9.44 -6.93
N ALA A 99 13.88 10.16 -6.19
CA ALA A 99 13.50 11.33 -5.41
C ALA A 99 12.82 12.39 -6.28
N ARG A 100 13.46 12.75 -7.40
CA ARG A 100 12.93 13.75 -8.34
C ARG A 100 11.57 13.32 -8.88
N ARG A 101 11.43 12.06 -9.28
CA ARG A 101 10.17 11.54 -9.80
C ARG A 101 9.04 11.62 -8.78
N MET A 102 9.29 11.26 -7.52
CA MET A 102 8.30 11.38 -6.44
C MET A 102 7.90 12.83 -6.19
N LEU A 103 8.83 13.78 -6.26
CA LEU A 103 8.55 15.21 -6.14
C LEU A 103 7.72 15.71 -7.34
N ASP A 104 8.10 15.36 -8.56
CA ASP A 104 7.41 15.78 -9.80
C ASP A 104 5.98 15.19 -9.89
N CYS A 105 5.75 14.00 -9.36
CA CYS A 105 4.43 13.38 -9.30
C CYS A 105 3.54 13.95 -8.17
N THR A 106 4.09 14.75 -7.26
CA THR A 106 3.32 15.46 -6.23
C THR A 106 2.79 16.76 -6.82
N ALA A 107 1.48 17.01 -6.73
CA ALA A 107 0.89 18.18 -7.35
C ALA A 107 1.44 19.48 -6.73
N PRO A 108 1.59 20.58 -7.50
CA PRO A 108 1.98 21.87 -6.97
C PRO A 108 1.07 22.32 -5.82
N GLY A 109 1.66 22.73 -4.70
CA GLY A 109 0.92 23.12 -3.49
C GLY A 109 0.36 21.97 -2.65
N GLU A 110 0.53 20.73 -3.08
CA GLU A 110 0.12 19.55 -2.32
C GLU A 110 1.05 19.33 -1.13
N ARG A 111 0.52 19.54 0.07
CA ARG A 111 1.28 19.35 1.32
C ARG A 111 1.30 17.88 1.73
N VAL A 112 2.45 17.23 1.63
CA VAL A 112 2.68 15.88 2.12
C VAL A 112 3.27 15.96 3.52
N VAL A 113 2.64 15.32 4.50
CA VAL A 113 3.06 15.32 5.90
C VAL A 113 4.41 14.62 6.07
N CYS A 114 4.53 13.41 5.54
CA CYS A 114 5.80 12.67 5.54
C CYS A 114 5.87 11.67 4.38
N THR A 115 7.09 11.20 4.10
CA THR A 115 7.37 10.13 3.13
C THR A 115 7.93 8.93 3.87
N MET A 116 7.15 7.88 3.95
CA MET A 116 7.47 6.63 4.63
C MET A 116 8.30 5.72 3.73
N ALA A 117 9.38 5.17 4.25
CA ALA A 117 10.38 4.46 3.47
C ALA A 117 10.81 3.15 4.13
N PRO A 118 11.20 2.13 3.33
CA PRO A 118 11.69 0.87 3.84
C PRO A 118 12.94 1.06 4.74
N PRO A 119 13.06 0.29 5.83
CA PRO A 119 14.10 0.49 6.83
C PRO A 119 15.51 0.15 6.33
N ASP A 120 15.64 -0.65 5.29
CA ASP A 120 16.93 -1.03 4.67
C ASP A 120 17.63 0.15 3.97
N LEU A 121 16.92 1.21 3.60
CA LEU A 121 17.53 2.44 3.06
C LEU A 121 18.49 3.14 4.05
N TRP A 122 18.43 2.82 5.33
CA TRP A 122 19.38 3.31 6.36
C TRP A 122 20.61 2.43 6.51
N SER A 123 20.72 1.33 5.76
CA SER A 123 21.94 0.53 5.71
C SER A 123 23.03 1.27 4.96
N ARG A 124 24.27 1.24 5.49
CA ARG A 124 25.40 1.92 4.86
C ARG A 124 25.85 1.18 3.60
N VAL A 125 26.02 1.89 2.51
CA VAL A 125 26.67 1.39 1.30
C VAL A 125 28.18 1.35 1.53
N LYS A 126 28.80 0.18 1.37
CA LYS A 126 30.21 -0.06 1.70
C LYS A 126 31.17 0.88 0.97
N GLU A 127 30.89 1.20 -0.29
CA GLU A 127 31.77 2.01 -1.14
C GLU A 127 31.74 3.50 -0.82
N SER A 128 30.56 4.04 -0.46
CA SER A 128 30.39 5.49 -0.23
C SER A 128 30.29 5.88 1.24
N GLY A 129 30.07 4.93 2.14
CA GLY A 129 29.79 5.18 3.55
C GLY A 129 28.47 5.90 3.83
N LYS A 130 27.77 6.37 2.77
CA LYS A 130 26.45 7.00 2.86
C LYS A 130 25.34 5.96 2.88
N THR A 131 24.20 6.32 3.44
CA THR A 131 22.96 5.53 3.32
C THR A 131 22.16 5.99 2.12
N MET A 132 21.31 5.13 1.57
CA MET A 132 20.36 5.57 0.53
C MET A 132 19.43 6.67 1.05
N ALA A 133 19.00 6.59 2.31
CA ALA A 133 18.20 7.64 2.95
C ALA A 133 18.90 9.01 2.95
N ALA A 134 20.22 9.04 3.19
CA ALA A 134 20.99 10.29 3.09
C ALA A 134 21.02 10.84 1.65
N LEU A 135 21.11 9.97 0.64
CA LEU A 135 21.08 10.38 -0.77
C LEU A 135 19.70 10.93 -1.17
N PHE A 136 18.59 10.33 -0.65
CA PHE A 136 17.25 10.90 -0.83
C PHE A 136 17.13 12.29 -0.20
N ALA A 137 17.68 12.48 1.02
CA ALA A 137 17.68 13.78 1.69
C ALA A 137 18.51 14.84 0.92
N GLU A 138 19.67 14.48 0.39
CA GLU A 138 20.49 15.33 -0.49
C GLU A 138 19.74 15.73 -1.78
N ALA A 139 18.84 14.84 -2.28
CA ALA A 139 17.96 15.12 -3.42
C ALA A 139 16.69 15.91 -3.04
N GLY A 140 16.58 16.41 -1.80
CA GLY A 140 15.46 17.22 -1.33
C GLY A 140 14.25 16.44 -0.82
N LEU A 141 14.39 15.12 -0.62
CA LEU A 141 13.31 14.26 -0.12
C LEU A 141 13.66 13.68 1.26
N GLY A 142 13.12 14.29 2.31
CA GLY A 142 13.20 13.75 3.67
C GLY A 142 12.33 12.49 3.83
N LEU A 143 12.89 11.48 4.50
CA LEU A 143 12.26 10.17 4.69
C LEU A 143 11.99 9.88 6.15
N LEU A 144 10.83 9.26 6.41
CA LEU A 144 10.51 8.64 7.69
C LEU A 144 10.77 7.12 7.58
N ARG A 145 11.65 6.62 8.46
CA ARG A 145 11.95 5.19 8.54
C ARG A 145 10.76 4.43 9.10
N THR A 146 10.34 3.36 8.43
CA THR A 146 9.27 2.49 8.90
C THR A 146 9.81 1.31 9.72
N GLY A 147 8.93 0.63 10.44
CA GLY A 147 9.30 -0.58 11.17
C GLY A 147 9.69 -1.74 10.24
N ASN A 148 10.49 -2.67 10.78
CA ASN A 148 10.99 -3.82 10.03
C ASN A 148 10.12 -5.09 10.19
N ASN A 149 9.09 -5.06 11.02
CA ASN A 149 8.23 -6.24 11.23
C ASN A 149 7.23 -6.40 10.09
N ARG A 150 7.61 -7.24 9.11
CA ARG A 150 6.83 -7.47 7.89
C ARG A 150 5.45 -8.05 8.20
N GLN A 151 5.35 -9.01 9.12
CA GLN A 151 4.07 -9.64 9.49
C GLN A 151 3.13 -8.65 10.17
N ALA A 152 3.63 -7.85 11.13
CA ALA A 152 2.83 -6.81 11.76
C ALA A 152 2.33 -5.78 10.73
N GLY A 153 3.14 -5.44 9.74
CA GLY A 153 2.74 -4.55 8.65
C GLY A 153 1.64 -5.15 7.78
N TRP A 154 1.71 -6.43 7.45
CA TRP A 154 0.64 -7.12 6.73
C TRP A 154 -0.67 -7.17 7.52
N MET A 155 -0.60 -7.43 8.82
CA MET A 155 -1.77 -7.37 9.69
C MET A 155 -2.39 -5.97 9.73
N ALA A 156 -1.57 -4.92 9.72
CA ALA A 156 -2.04 -3.55 9.64
C ALA A 156 -2.79 -3.26 8.32
N VAL A 157 -2.32 -3.79 7.18
CA VAL A 157 -3.05 -3.69 5.91
C VAL A 157 -4.39 -4.43 5.99
N LYS A 158 -4.41 -5.66 6.51
CA LYS A 158 -5.65 -6.45 6.68
C LYS A 158 -6.65 -5.73 7.57
N GLU A 159 -6.19 -5.08 8.65
CA GLU A 159 -7.06 -4.30 9.53
C GLU A 159 -7.67 -3.08 8.81
N LEU A 160 -6.89 -2.38 7.98
CA LEU A 160 -7.41 -1.29 7.15
C LEU A 160 -8.42 -1.76 6.08
N LEU A 161 -8.24 -2.97 5.57
CA LEU A 161 -9.18 -3.56 4.60
C LEU A 161 -10.48 -4.03 5.25
N ARG A 162 -10.46 -4.31 6.55
CA ARG A 162 -11.62 -4.84 7.26
C ARG A 162 -12.73 -3.78 7.35
N PRO A 163 -13.98 -4.12 6.93
CA PRO A 163 -15.11 -3.22 7.12
C PRO A 163 -15.43 -3.04 8.61
N ASP A 164 -15.76 -1.83 9.01
CA ASP A 164 -16.26 -1.51 10.34
C ASP A 164 -17.73 -1.95 10.53
N SER A 165 -18.32 -1.63 11.68
CA SER A 165 -19.72 -1.95 12.01
C SER A 165 -20.76 -1.34 11.06
N SER A 166 -20.37 -0.31 10.28
CA SER A 166 -21.22 0.31 9.26
C SER A 166 -21.05 -0.32 7.87
N GLY A 167 -20.15 -1.31 7.74
CA GLY A 167 -19.76 -1.92 6.47
C GLY A 167 -18.74 -1.12 5.67
N GLU A 168 -18.18 -0.05 6.24
CA GLU A 168 -17.22 0.82 5.56
C GLU A 168 -15.77 0.41 5.87
N PRO A 169 -14.93 0.13 4.86
CA PRO A 169 -13.53 -0.24 5.09
C PRO A 169 -12.71 0.95 5.61
N GLY A 170 -11.62 0.65 6.30
CA GLY A 170 -10.63 1.65 6.72
C GLY A 170 -9.80 2.19 5.56
N LEU A 171 -9.66 1.41 4.48
CA LEU A 171 -8.88 1.77 3.28
C LEU A 171 -9.71 1.63 2.01
N ARG A 172 -9.66 2.67 1.17
CA ARG A 172 -10.12 2.64 -0.22
C ARG A 172 -9.01 3.03 -1.18
N ILE A 173 -9.13 2.59 -2.41
CA ILE A 173 -8.17 2.84 -3.49
C ILE A 173 -8.93 3.46 -4.65
N PHE A 174 -8.44 4.57 -5.19
CA PHE A 174 -9.01 5.15 -6.39
C PHE A 174 -8.82 4.21 -7.58
N GLY A 175 -9.83 4.09 -8.42
CA GLY A 175 -9.75 3.29 -9.65
C GLY A 175 -8.64 3.75 -10.62
N THR A 176 -8.03 4.91 -10.37
CA THR A 176 -6.84 5.42 -11.05
C THR A 176 -5.52 4.82 -10.54
N CYS A 177 -5.57 3.87 -9.59
CA CYS A 177 -4.43 3.10 -9.09
C CYS A 177 -4.55 1.61 -9.52
N PRO A 178 -4.58 1.31 -10.83
CA PRO A 178 -4.86 -0.04 -11.33
C PRO A 178 -3.76 -1.06 -10.99
N ARG A 179 -2.50 -0.60 -10.87
CA ARG A 179 -1.38 -1.49 -10.57
C ARG A 179 -1.47 -2.02 -9.15
N LEU A 180 -1.67 -1.15 -8.15
CA LEU A 180 -1.83 -1.57 -6.76
C LEU A 180 -3.03 -2.50 -6.61
N ILE A 181 -4.17 -2.19 -7.26
CA ILE A 181 -5.37 -3.02 -7.24
C ILE A 181 -5.06 -4.43 -7.75
N SER A 182 -4.39 -4.53 -8.91
CA SER A 182 -3.99 -5.81 -9.49
C SER A 182 -3.00 -6.57 -8.62
N ASP A 183 -1.99 -5.87 -8.05
CA ASP A 183 -0.96 -6.49 -7.22
C ASP A 183 -1.56 -7.05 -5.92
N LEU A 184 -2.51 -6.35 -5.27
CA LEU A 184 -3.22 -6.83 -4.07
C LEU A 184 -4.05 -8.09 -4.35
N GLN A 185 -4.71 -8.17 -5.51
CA GLN A 185 -5.47 -9.35 -5.92
C GLN A 185 -4.57 -10.55 -6.26
N SER A 186 -3.36 -10.27 -6.76
CA SER A 186 -2.43 -11.28 -7.26
C SER A 186 -1.51 -11.84 -6.18
N LEU A 187 -1.33 -11.12 -5.05
CA LEU A 187 -0.43 -11.53 -3.98
C LEU A 187 -0.92 -12.82 -3.31
N ARG A 188 -0.01 -13.76 -3.09
CA ARG A 188 -0.30 -15.08 -2.51
C ARG A 188 0.42 -15.26 -1.17
N HIS A 189 -0.02 -16.23 -0.39
CA HIS A 189 0.71 -16.66 0.80
C HIS A 189 2.06 -17.26 0.43
N ASP A 190 3.07 -17.01 1.26
CA ASP A 190 4.35 -17.71 1.13
C ASP A 190 4.12 -19.19 1.48
N PRO A 191 4.44 -20.13 0.56
CA PRO A 191 4.25 -21.57 0.80
C PRO A 191 5.08 -22.12 1.96
N ARG A 192 6.16 -21.42 2.36
CA ARG A 192 7.01 -21.78 3.50
C ARG A 192 6.61 -21.12 4.80
N ASN A 193 5.89 -19.99 4.72
CA ASN A 193 5.42 -19.22 5.87
C ASN A 193 4.03 -18.65 5.59
N PRO A 194 2.95 -19.37 5.88
CA PRO A 194 1.58 -18.94 5.59
C PRO A 194 1.18 -17.59 6.25
N ASN A 195 1.94 -17.15 7.26
CA ASN A 195 1.72 -15.85 7.91
C ASN A 195 2.36 -14.67 7.16
N ASP A 196 3.10 -14.95 6.08
CA ASP A 196 3.75 -13.94 5.23
C ASP A 196 3.24 -14.03 3.80
N ALA A 197 3.38 -12.93 3.07
CA ALA A 197 3.11 -12.90 1.63
C ALA A 197 4.31 -13.44 0.85
N ALA A 198 4.02 -14.13 -0.24
CA ALA A 198 5.04 -14.62 -1.17
C ALA A 198 5.89 -13.44 -1.70
N ARG A 199 7.18 -13.72 -1.89
CA ARG A 199 8.15 -12.75 -2.43
C ARG A 199 8.26 -12.83 -3.94
N GLU A 200 7.65 -13.85 -4.52
CA GLU A 200 7.62 -14.08 -5.96
C GLU A 200 6.17 -14.23 -6.46
N PRO A 201 5.87 -13.75 -7.65
CA PRO A 201 6.74 -12.96 -8.57
C PRO A 201 7.07 -11.58 -7.98
N HIS A 202 8.36 -11.21 -7.95
CA HIS A 202 8.85 -9.98 -7.30
C HIS A 202 8.14 -8.72 -7.80
N GLY A 203 7.81 -8.67 -9.08
CA GLY A 203 7.19 -7.50 -9.70
C GLY A 203 5.81 -7.09 -9.14
N ILE A 204 5.12 -7.98 -8.40
CA ILE A 204 3.79 -7.68 -7.79
C ILE A 204 3.89 -7.35 -6.29
N THR A 205 5.07 -7.40 -5.69
CA THR A 205 5.22 -7.18 -4.25
C THR A 205 5.45 -5.73 -3.86
N HIS A 206 6.02 -4.93 -4.76
CA HIS A 206 6.45 -3.55 -4.47
C HIS A 206 5.30 -2.61 -4.07
N GLY A 207 4.15 -2.67 -4.77
CA GLY A 207 2.97 -1.88 -4.41
C GLY A 207 2.39 -2.25 -3.05
N PRO A 208 2.11 -3.54 -2.80
CA PRO A 208 1.72 -4.02 -1.48
C PRO A 208 2.74 -3.71 -0.37
N ASP A 209 4.06 -3.82 -0.61
CA ASP A 209 5.07 -3.45 0.38
C ASP A 209 5.05 -1.95 0.68
N ALA A 210 4.90 -1.07 -0.32
CA ALA A 210 4.70 0.36 -0.10
C ALA A 210 3.45 0.64 0.75
N LEU A 211 2.33 -0.03 0.47
CA LEU A 211 1.11 0.07 1.26
C LEU A 211 1.32 -0.43 2.70
N ARG A 212 2.07 -1.50 2.88
CA ARG A 212 2.42 -2.07 4.18
C ARG A 212 3.23 -1.09 5.03
N TYR A 213 4.19 -0.36 4.43
CA TYR A 213 4.95 0.67 5.14
C TYR A 213 4.05 1.80 5.63
N PHE A 214 3.08 2.23 4.81
CA PHE A 214 2.07 3.19 5.24
C PHE A 214 1.24 2.63 6.40
N ALA A 215 0.61 1.47 6.23
CA ALA A 215 -0.31 0.89 7.20
C ALA A 215 0.36 0.63 8.55
N GLN A 216 1.58 0.10 8.55
CA GLN A 216 2.35 -0.16 9.77
C GLN A 216 2.65 1.14 10.53
N THR A 217 3.11 2.17 9.83
CA THR A 217 3.47 3.44 10.47
C THR A 217 2.23 4.20 10.95
N TYR A 218 1.13 4.09 10.21
CA TYR A 218 -0.12 4.79 10.53
C TYR A 218 -0.87 4.15 11.71
N LEU A 219 -1.00 2.82 11.75
CA LEU A 219 -1.79 2.12 12.77
C LEU A 219 -0.99 1.68 13.99
N LEU A 220 0.25 1.26 13.80
CA LEU A 220 1.04 0.71 14.90
C LEU A 220 1.89 1.81 15.53
N PRO A 221 1.82 1.99 16.86
CA PRO A 221 2.77 2.85 17.55
C PRO A 221 4.20 2.31 17.34
N PRO A 222 5.21 3.18 17.23
CA PRO A 222 6.59 2.72 17.19
C PRO A 222 6.87 1.90 18.46
N GLY A 223 7.33 0.68 18.29
CA GLY A 223 8.00 -0.05 19.37
C GLY A 223 9.27 0.70 19.75
N ASP A 224 9.83 0.41 20.91
CA ASP A 224 10.97 1.02 21.64
C ASP A 224 12.13 1.71 20.86
N GLU A 225 11.91 2.25 19.70
CA GLU A 225 12.86 3.11 19.00
C GLU A 225 12.80 4.54 19.58
N PRO A 226 13.91 5.30 19.58
CA PRO A 226 13.99 6.57 20.32
C PRO A 226 12.91 7.55 19.87
N VAL A 227 12.04 7.84 20.80
CA VAL A 227 10.74 8.51 20.74
C VAL A 227 10.79 9.94 20.15
N GLY A 228 11.98 10.55 19.96
CA GLY A 228 12.12 11.97 19.68
C GLY A 228 11.58 12.44 18.34
N GLU A 229 11.92 11.77 17.25
CA GLU A 229 11.50 12.23 15.90
C GLU A 229 10.06 11.83 15.56
N LEU A 230 9.63 10.65 15.96
CA LEU A 230 8.29 10.15 15.68
C LEU A 230 7.21 10.81 16.55
N GLU A 231 7.51 11.16 17.81
CA GLU A 231 6.61 11.95 18.64
C GLU A 231 6.48 13.38 18.16
N ALA A 232 7.56 14.00 17.70
CA ALA A 232 7.49 15.31 17.06
C ALA A 232 6.63 15.25 15.79
N TYR A 233 6.78 14.20 14.99
CA TYR A 233 5.92 13.94 13.81
C TYR A 233 4.45 13.70 14.21
N ARG A 234 4.20 12.86 15.22
CA ARG A 234 2.84 12.60 15.72
C ARG A 234 2.19 13.85 16.29
N ARG A 235 2.89 14.65 17.08
CA ARG A 235 2.36 15.94 17.58
C ARG A 235 2.02 16.89 16.44
N ALA A 236 2.83 16.88 15.36
CA ALA A 236 2.51 17.65 14.16
C ALA A 236 1.33 17.07 13.35
N LEU A 237 1.00 15.77 13.54
CA LEU A 237 -0.11 15.08 12.89
C LEU A 237 -1.45 15.32 13.58
N TRP A 238 -1.45 15.59 14.91
CA TRP A 238 -2.66 15.71 15.73
C TRP A 238 -2.86 17.12 16.32
N ALA A 239 -2.02 18.10 15.94
CA ALA A 239 -2.16 19.51 16.23
C ALA A 239 -2.77 20.26 15.03
#